data_297b18b1ff24ff700eddfd0465b4a59f
#
_entry.id   297b18b1ff24ff700eddfd0465b4a59f
#
_cell.length_a   1.000
_cell.length_b   1.000
_cell.length_c   1.000
_cell.angle_alpha   90.00
_cell.angle_beta   90.00
_cell.angle_gamma   90.00
#
_symmetry.space_group_name_H-M   'P 1'
#
loop_
_entity.id
_entity.type
_entity.pdbx_description
1 polymer ?
#
loop_
_entity_poly.entity_id
_entity_poly.type
_entity_poly.pdbx_seq_one_letter_code
_entity_poly.pdbx_strand_id
1 'polypeptide(L)'
;MPEFSNLSYFIFDLGGVIIDLDVNATYNAFSEISGKPLDQVKELAASAEFFKKYEKGEIDDPTFRAHLREELEFTGNEALLDEAWNAMLGPVAKERFIKLEELSNSYDLFVMSNTNEIHTRRFLKMAEYSSPDKAFHDYFNQVYLSQEVGARKPELEAWQVILNDHQLEPSKGLFIDDNQNNVEAASRLGLQVYHNKNVNDWLGLF
;
A
#
# COMPACT_ATOMS: atom_id res chain seq x y z
N MET A 1 7.71 7.05 -23.93
CA MET A 1 7.69 7.14 -22.44
C MET A 1 6.96 8.42 -22.08
N PRO A 2 6.19 8.46 -20.98
CA PRO A 2 5.63 9.74 -20.55
C PRO A 2 6.76 10.74 -20.27
N GLU A 3 6.57 11.99 -20.68
CA GLU A 3 7.54 13.06 -20.37
C GLU A 3 7.13 13.70 -19.05
N PHE A 4 7.91 13.46 -17.99
CA PHE A 4 7.82 14.17 -16.73
C PHE A 4 8.82 15.34 -16.73
N SER A 5 8.41 16.48 -16.17
CA SER A 5 9.25 17.67 -16.19
C SER A 5 9.42 18.29 -14.81
N ASN A 6 10.61 18.82 -14.53
CA ASN A 6 10.91 19.56 -13.30
C ASN A 6 10.58 18.80 -12.01
N LEU A 7 10.81 17.48 -11.97
CA LEU A 7 10.58 16.68 -10.77
C LEU A 7 11.59 17.03 -9.68
N SER A 8 11.09 17.12 -8.45
CA SER A 8 11.89 17.27 -7.24
C SER A 8 11.68 16.13 -6.26
N TYR A 9 10.53 15.44 -6.35
CA TYR A 9 10.18 14.36 -5.44
C TYR A 9 9.26 13.32 -6.07
N PHE A 10 9.22 12.16 -5.43
CA PHE A 10 8.32 11.05 -5.77
C PHE A 10 7.46 10.69 -4.58
N ILE A 11 6.22 10.33 -4.83
CA ILE A 11 5.34 9.65 -3.88
C ILE A 11 4.99 8.29 -4.46
N PHE A 12 5.39 7.21 -3.79
CA PHE A 12 5.13 5.85 -4.23
C PHE A 12 3.94 5.26 -3.46
N ASP A 13 3.07 4.54 -4.15
CA ASP A 13 2.30 3.50 -3.48
C ASP A 13 3.22 2.35 -3.06
N LEU A 14 2.73 1.48 -2.19
CA LEU A 14 3.45 0.33 -1.68
C LEU A 14 3.05 -0.95 -2.43
N GLY A 15 1.78 -1.36 -2.35
CA GLY A 15 1.25 -2.55 -2.99
C GLY A 15 1.14 -2.38 -4.51
N GLY A 16 1.56 -3.38 -5.31
CA GLY A 16 1.55 -3.25 -6.77
C GLY A 16 2.58 -2.28 -7.35
N VAL A 17 3.42 -1.65 -6.51
CA VAL A 17 4.52 -0.75 -6.90
C VAL A 17 5.84 -1.21 -6.28
N ILE A 18 5.96 -1.18 -4.97
CA ILE A 18 7.18 -1.61 -4.26
C ILE A 18 7.09 -3.08 -3.86
N ILE A 19 5.90 -3.54 -3.46
CA ILE A 19 5.62 -4.92 -3.04
C ILE A 19 4.70 -5.56 -4.06
N ASP A 20 4.95 -6.81 -4.43
CA ASP A 20 3.99 -7.59 -5.23
C ASP A 20 2.69 -7.75 -4.44
N LEU A 21 1.56 -7.61 -5.12
CA LEU A 21 0.25 -7.69 -4.48
C LEU A 21 -0.68 -8.61 -5.29
N ASP A 22 -1.26 -9.62 -4.60
CA ASP A 22 -2.31 -10.47 -5.14
C ASP A 22 -3.51 -10.54 -4.18
N VAL A 23 -4.46 -9.65 -4.35
CA VAL A 23 -5.67 -9.61 -3.53
C VAL A 23 -6.48 -10.90 -3.58
N ASN A 24 -6.42 -11.64 -4.72
CA ASN A 24 -7.12 -12.92 -4.84
C ASN A 24 -6.53 -14.00 -3.93
N ALA A 25 -5.26 -13.92 -3.58
CA ALA A 25 -4.65 -14.86 -2.62
C ALA A 25 -5.32 -14.76 -1.24
N THR A 26 -5.63 -13.55 -0.76
CA THR A 26 -6.40 -13.35 0.49
C THR A 26 -7.83 -13.87 0.38
N TYR A 27 -8.52 -13.61 -0.73
CA TYR A 27 -9.88 -14.15 -0.91
C TYR A 27 -9.90 -15.68 -0.92
N ASN A 28 -8.94 -16.31 -1.59
CA ASN A 28 -8.80 -17.77 -1.60
C ASN A 28 -8.49 -18.31 -0.19
N ALA A 29 -7.56 -17.67 0.53
CA ALA A 29 -7.22 -18.07 1.88
C ALA A 29 -8.41 -17.95 2.85
N PHE A 30 -9.18 -16.86 2.76
CA PHE A 30 -10.41 -16.70 3.55
C PHE A 30 -11.48 -17.76 3.19
N SER A 31 -11.64 -18.08 1.90
CA SER A 31 -12.53 -19.16 1.45
C SER A 31 -12.10 -20.51 2.01
N GLU A 32 -10.80 -20.80 2.00
CA GLU A 32 -10.24 -22.05 2.53
C GLU A 32 -10.47 -22.21 4.03
N ILE A 33 -10.14 -21.19 4.83
CA ILE A 33 -10.24 -21.30 6.31
C ILE A 33 -11.68 -21.25 6.81
N SER A 34 -12.59 -20.58 6.09
CA SER A 34 -14.01 -20.43 6.48
C SER A 34 -14.92 -21.49 5.88
N GLY A 35 -14.49 -22.13 4.76
CA GLY A 35 -15.36 -23.00 3.98
C GLY A 35 -16.44 -22.25 3.17
N LYS A 36 -16.44 -20.91 3.17
CA LYS A 36 -17.38 -20.11 2.38
C LYS A 36 -16.98 -20.13 0.89
N PRO A 37 -17.95 -20.14 -0.02
CA PRO A 37 -17.68 -19.97 -1.45
C PRO A 37 -16.91 -18.67 -1.74
N LEU A 38 -15.97 -18.72 -2.69
CA LEU A 38 -15.12 -17.58 -3.05
C LEU A 38 -15.91 -16.30 -3.41
N ASP A 39 -17.05 -16.47 -4.10
CA ASP A 39 -17.91 -15.34 -4.49
C ASP A 39 -18.51 -14.63 -3.26
N GLN A 40 -18.92 -15.38 -2.25
CA GLN A 40 -19.40 -14.79 -0.99
C GLN A 40 -18.29 -14.02 -0.25
N VAL A 41 -17.06 -14.55 -0.25
CA VAL A 41 -15.90 -13.86 0.33
C VAL A 41 -15.62 -12.55 -0.41
N LYS A 42 -15.70 -12.54 -1.73
CA LYS A 42 -15.51 -11.32 -2.55
C LYS A 42 -16.62 -10.29 -2.32
N GLU A 43 -17.88 -10.73 -2.19
CA GLU A 43 -19.02 -9.85 -1.88
C GLU A 43 -18.84 -9.20 -0.50
N LEU A 44 -18.43 -9.97 0.50
CA LEU A 44 -18.09 -9.50 1.83
C LEU A 44 -16.98 -8.43 1.76
N ALA A 45 -15.88 -8.72 1.10
CA ALA A 45 -14.76 -7.78 0.97
C ALA A 45 -15.17 -6.47 0.28
N ALA A 46 -16.09 -6.54 -0.70
CA ALA A 46 -16.57 -5.36 -1.42
C ALA A 46 -17.53 -4.49 -0.60
N SER A 47 -18.29 -5.08 0.34
CA SER A 47 -19.37 -4.40 1.09
C SER A 47 -18.97 -3.99 2.50
N ALA A 48 -17.97 -4.62 3.11
CA ALA A 48 -17.64 -4.45 4.51
C ALA A 48 -16.85 -3.16 4.78
N GLU A 49 -17.46 -2.23 5.47
CA GLU A 49 -16.86 -0.94 5.82
C GLU A 49 -15.72 -1.05 6.84
N PHE A 50 -15.66 -2.13 7.63
CA PHE A 50 -14.62 -2.30 8.65
C PHE A 50 -13.20 -2.41 8.05
N PHE A 51 -13.04 -2.86 6.80
CA PHE A 51 -11.75 -2.83 6.11
C PHE A 51 -11.23 -1.40 5.97
N LYS A 52 -12.09 -0.45 5.53
CA LYS A 52 -11.72 0.95 5.41
C LYS A 52 -11.43 1.59 6.76
N LYS A 53 -12.21 1.25 7.80
CA LYS A 53 -11.97 1.72 9.17
C LYS A 53 -10.62 1.24 9.69
N TYR A 54 -10.26 -0.02 9.38
CA TYR A 54 -8.97 -0.58 9.78
C TYR A 54 -7.80 0.08 9.05
N GLU A 55 -7.93 0.32 7.74
CA GLU A 55 -6.95 1.08 6.94
C GLU A 55 -6.81 2.54 7.39
N LYS A 56 -7.79 3.10 8.08
CA LYS A 56 -7.73 4.48 8.65
C LYS A 56 -7.32 4.50 10.12
N GLY A 57 -7.02 3.34 10.73
CA GLY A 57 -6.69 3.24 12.14
C GLY A 57 -7.88 3.54 13.10
N GLU A 58 -9.12 3.55 12.58
CA GLU A 58 -10.33 3.79 13.37
C GLU A 58 -10.71 2.59 14.24
N ILE A 59 -10.21 1.40 13.92
CA ILE A 59 -10.34 0.18 14.71
C ILE A 59 -8.99 -0.51 14.83
N ASP A 60 -8.77 -1.20 15.94
CA ASP A 60 -7.55 -1.94 16.25
C ASP A 60 -7.58 -3.40 15.72
N ASP A 61 -6.45 -4.10 15.82
CA ASP A 61 -6.30 -5.49 15.40
C ASP A 61 -7.32 -6.44 16.03
N PRO A 62 -7.57 -6.41 17.37
CA PRO A 62 -8.58 -7.25 17.99
C PRO A 62 -9.99 -7.01 17.43
N THR A 63 -10.37 -5.75 17.23
CA THR A 63 -11.66 -5.36 16.68
C THR A 63 -11.79 -5.81 15.22
N PHE A 64 -10.75 -5.61 14.41
CA PHE A 64 -10.71 -6.07 13.02
C PHE A 64 -10.86 -7.60 12.93
N ARG A 65 -10.11 -8.35 13.74
CA ARG A 65 -10.23 -9.81 13.79
C ARG A 65 -11.60 -10.28 14.25
N ALA A 66 -12.24 -9.57 15.20
CA ALA A 66 -13.59 -9.88 15.64
C ALA A 66 -14.61 -9.76 14.49
N HIS A 67 -14.54 -8.68 13.70
CA HIS A 67 -15.37 -8.52 12.50
C HIS A 67 -15.11 -9.62 11.47
N LEU A 68 -13.84 -9.93 11.17
CA LEU A 68 -13.51 -11.02 10.24
C LEU A 68 -14.05 -12.36 10.71
N ARG A 69 -13.97 -12.67 12.02
CA ARG A 69 -14.51 -13.92 12.60
C ARG A 69 -16.02 -14.00 12.42
N GLU A 70 -16.74 -12.92 12.70
CA GLU A 70 -18.19 -12.86 12.56
C GLU A 70 -18.59 -13.07 11.10
N GLU A 71 -18.02 -12.31 10.18
CA GLU A 71 -18.37 -12.35 8.77
C GLU A 71 -17.98 -13.67 8.09
N LEU A 72 -16.83 -14.24 8.46
CA LEU A 72 -16.35 -15.52 7.94
C LEU A 72 -16.92 -16.73 8.70
N GLU A 73 -17.65 -16.53 9.80
CA GLU A 73 -18.10 -17.58 10.73
C GLU A 73 -16.92 -18.46 11.20
N PHE A 74 -15.76 -17.83 11.37
CA PHE A 74 -14.50 -18.52 11.65
C PHE A 74 -14.24 -18.64 13.15
N THR A 75 -14.05 -19.87 13.64
CA THR A 75 -13.78 -20.16 15.06
C THR A 75 -12.35 -20.63 15.35
N GLY A 76 -11.50 -20.63 14.33
CA GLY A 76 -10.10 -21.10 14.46
C GLY A 76 -9.17 -20.09 15.13
N ASN A 77 -7.87 -20.37 15.06
CA ASN A 77 -6.81 -19.57 15.64
C ASN A 77 -6.64 -18.21 14.94
N GLU A 78 -6.37 -17.14 15.67
CA GLU A 78 -6.08 -15.80 15.15
C GLU A 78 -4.90 -15.76 14.19
N ALA A 79 -3.87 -16.57 14.42
CA ALA A 79 -2.72 -16.64 13.53
C ALA A 79 -3.10 -17.09 12.11
N LEU A 80 -4.07 -18.00 11.98
CA LEU A 80 -4.59 -18.42 10.67
C LEU A 80 -5.35 -17.29 9.97
N LEU A 81 -6.06 -16.47 10.74
CA LEU A 81 -6.77 -15.30 10.22
C LEU A 81 -5.79 -14.24 9.70
N ASP A 82 -4.74 -13.95 10.47
CA ASP A 82 -3.69 -13.02 10.07
C ASP A 82 -2.89 -13.54 8.86
N GLU A 83 -2.58 -14.85 8.81
CA GLU A 83 -1.92 -15.45 7.65
C GLU A 83 -2.80 -15.36 6.39
N ALA A 84 -4.09 -15.62 6.50
CA ALA A 84 -5.03 -15.48 5.40
C ALA A 84 -5.16 -14.01 4.94
N TRP A 85 -5.20 -13.05 5.89
CA TRP A 85 -5.21 -11.62 5.57
C TRP A 85 -3.92 -11.17 4.90
N ASN A 86 -2.77 -11.66 5.36
CA ASN A 86 -1.45 -11.36 4.78
C ASN A 86 -1.17 -12.09 3.45
N ALA A 87 -2.00 -13.03 3.01
CA ALA A 87 -1.73 -13.84 1.82
C ALA A 87 -1.58 -13.02 0.54
N MET A 88 -2.16 -11.81 0.49
CA MET A 88 -2.04 -10.91 -0.66
C MET A 88 -0.64 -10.30 -0.81
N LEU A 89 0.16 -10.26 0.26
CA LEU A 89 1.48 -9.64 0.23
C LEU A 89 2.49 -10.59 -0.41
N GLY A 90 2.93 -10.24 -1.59
CA GLY A 90 3.96 -10.95 -2.33
C GLY A 90 5.38 -10.45 -2.01
N PRO A 91 6.40 -10.99 -2.67
CA PRO A 91 7.79 -10.65 -2.42
C PRO A 91 8.08 -9.18 -2.72
N VAL A 92 9.14 -8.67 -2.10
CA VAL A 92 9.75 -7.38 -2.44
C VAL A 92 11.01 -7.66 -3.25
N ALA A 93 11.00 -7.30 -4.53
CA ALA A 93 12.14 -7.56 -5.41
C ALA A 93 13.30 -6.62 -5.07
N LYS A 94 14.51 -7.18 -5.00
CA LYS A 94 15.74 -6.44 -4.65
C LYS A 94 16.02 -5.28 -5.60
N GLU A 95 15.67 -5.43 -6.87
CA GLU A 95 15.87 -4.42 -7.92
C GLU A 95 15.11 -3.12 -7.60
N ARG A 96 13.98 -3.20 -6.90
CA ARG A 96 13.21 -2.03 -6.49
C ARG A 96 13.94 -1.22 -5.42
N PHE A 97 14.59 -1.88 -4.47
CA PHE A 97 15.44 -1.20 -3.48
C PHE A 97 16.66 -0.54 -4.11
N ILE A 98 17.29 -1.22 -5.08
CA ILE A 98 18.42 -0.64 -5.84
C ILE A 98 17.95 0.63 -6.56
N LYS A 99 16.79 0.59 -7.20
CA LYS A 99 16.24 1.76 -7.91
C LYS A 99 15.85 2.89 -6.97
N LEU A 100 15.26 2.58 -5.81
CA LEU A 100 14.96 3.58 -4.77
C LEU A 100 16.24 4.25 -4.25
N GLU A 101 17.30 3.49 -4.02
CA GLU A 101 18.61 4.02 -3.63
C GLU A 101 19.20 4.95 -4.72
N GLU A 102 19.09 4.56 -6.00
CA GLU A 102 19.52 5.39 -7.12
C GLU A 102 18.75 6.72 -7.16
N LEU A 103 17.43 6.66 -7.06
CA LEU A 103 16.57 7.85 -7.11
C LEU A 103 16.79 8.79 -5.91
N SER A 104 17.03 8.23 -4.71
CA SER A 104 17.25 9.02 -3.49
C SER A 104 18.48 9.94 -3.55
N ASN A 105 19.42 9.69 -4.49
CA ASN A 105 20.57 10.58 -4.69
C ASN A 105 20.19 11.92 -5.35
N SER A 106 19.02 12.02 -5.96
CA SER A 106 18.63 13.19 -6.76
C SER A 106 17.24 13.74 -6.41
N TYR A 107 16.43 12.98 -5.72
CA TYR A 107 15.03 13.30 -5.43
C TYR A 107 14.65 12.96 -3.99
N ASP A 108 13.72 13.71 -3.43
CA ASP A 108 13.06 13.30 -2.19
C ASP A 108 12.05 12.18 -2.48
N LEU A 109 12.08 11.13 -1.67
CA LEU A 109 11.22 9.97 -1.86
C LEU A 109 10.24 9.83 -0.69
N PHE A 110 8.97 9.64 -0.99
CA PHE A 110 7.90 9.44 -0.03
C PHE A 110 7.10 8.19 -0.37
N VAL A 111 6.47 7.60 0.63
CA VAL A 111 5.46 6.54 0.44
C VAL A 111 4.12 7.04 0.96
N MET A 112 3.03 6.79 0.23
CA MET A 112 1.65 6.87 0.72
C MET A 112 0.92 5.57 0.43
N SER A 113 0.67 4.78 1.46
CA SER A 113 0.05 3.45 1.33
C SER A 113 -1.26 3.34 2.09
N ASN A 114 -2.28 2.79 1.41
CA ASN A 114 -3.45 2.25 2.08
C ASN A 114 -3.08 0.88 2.66
N THR A 115 -2.93 0.82 3.97
CA THR A 115 -2.49 -0.39 4.66
C THR A 115 -3.04 -0.42 6.09
N ASN A 116 -2.57 -1.36 6.88
CA ASN A 116 -3.00 -1.59 8.25
C ASN A 116 -1.88 -2.24 9.07
N GLU A 117 -2.07 -2.30 10.38
CA GLU A 117 -1.03 -2.75 11.31
C GLU A 117 -0.59 -4.20 11.07
N ILE A 118 -1.51 -5.12 10.74
CA ILE A 118 -1.17 -6.52 10.46
C ILE A 118 -0.30 -6.63 9.21
N HIS A 119 -0.67 -5.94 8.12
CA HIS A 119 0.12 -5.90 6.89
C HIS A 119 1.46 -5.20 7.10
N THR A 120 1.48 -4.10 7.85
CA THR A 120 2.71 -3.34 8.14
C THR A 120 3.76 -4.21 8.81
N ARG A 121 3.38 -4.93 9.86
CA ARG A 121 4.30 -5.88 10.52
C ARG A 121 4.82 -6.98 9.58
N ARG A 122 3.99 -7.41 8.64
CA ARG A 122 4.36 -8.46 7.68
C ARG A 122 5.33 -7.93 6.63
N PHE A 123 4.98 -6.84 5.95
CA PHE A 123 5.82 -6.33 4.87
C PHE A 123 7.18 -5.80 5.35
N LEU A 124 7.27 -5.22 6.53
CA LEU A 124 8.56 -4.77 7.08
C LEU A 124 9.54 -5.95 7.27
N LYS A 125 9.06 -7.11 7.76
CA LYS A 125 9.89 -8.33 7.83
C LYS A 125 10.30 -8.82 6.44
N MET A 126 9.42 -8.73 5.46
CA MET A 126 9.73 -9.13 4.07
C MET A 126 10.75 -8.17 3.44
N ALA A 127 10.62 -6.88 3.69
CA ALA A 127 11.57 -5.86 3.24
C ALA A 127 12.96 -6.07 3.84
N GLU A 128 13.03 -6.35 5.16
CA GLU A 128 14.28 -6.68 5.86
C GLU A 128 14.97 -7.92 5.25
N TYR A 129 14.21 -8.95 4.89
CA TYR A 129 14.77 -10.12 4.21
C TYR A 129 15.35 -9.79 2.84
N SER A 130 14.72 -8.89 2.08
CA SER A 130 15.16 -8.49 0.74
C SER A 130 16.28 -7.44 0.75
N SER A 131 16.38 -6.67 1.83
CA SER A 131 17.39 -5.63 2.05
C SER A 131 17.87 -5.67 3.52
N PRO A 132 18.75 -6.60 3.87
CA PRO A 132 19.17 -6.81 5.27
C PRO A 132 20.08 -5.68 5.80
N ASP A 133 20.72 -4.93 4.92
CA ASP A 133 21.70 -3.91 5.28
C ASP A 133 21.08 -2.52 5.52
N LYS A 134 19.82 -2.32 5.12
CA LYS A 134 19.13 -1.02 5.22
C LYS A 134 17.65 -1.21 5.53
N ALA A 135 17.16 -0.55 6.57
CA ALA A 135 15.74 -0.64 6.94
C ALA A 135 14.85 -0.01 5.85
N PHE A 136 13.62 -0.51 5.70
CA PHE A 136 12.68 -0.02 4.68
C PHE A 136 12.49 1.51 4.73
N HIS A 137 12.32 2.06 5.93
CA HIS A 137 12.11 3.50 6.10
C HIS A 137 13.30 4.36 5.67
N ASP A 138 14.52 3.81 5.71
CA ASP A 138 15.74 4.55 5.37
C ASP A 138 15.92 4.82 3.87
N TYR A 139 15.07 4.21 3.03
CA TYR A 139 15.02 4.50 1.58
C TYR A 139 14.24 5.78 1.25
N PHE A 140 13.49 6.32 2.21
CA PHE A 140 12.56 7.41 2.01
C PHE A 140 12.82 8.56 2.97
N ASN A 141 12.48 9.77 2.55
CA ASN A 141 12.43 10.92 3.44
C ASN A 141 11.35 10.70 4.51
N GLN A 142 10.20 10.14 4.10
CA GLN A 142 9.15 9.70 5.03
C GLN A 142 8.21 8.67 4.40
N VAL A 143 7.70 7.77 5.24
CA VAL A 143 6.69 6.76 4.90
C VAL A 143 5.39 7.14 5.61
N TYR A 144 4.31 7.30 4.84
CA TYR A 144 2.97 7.58 5.34
C TYR A 144 2.10 6.36 5.16
N LEU A 145 1.61 5.83 6.26
CA LEU A 145 0.72 4.67 6.32
C LEU A 145 -0.67 5.15 6.72
N SER A 146 -1.70 4.76 5.98
CA SER A 146 -3.06 5.29 6.14
C SER A 146 -3.61 5.14 7.55
N GLN A 147 -3.30 4.03 8.25
CA GLN A 147 -3.73 3.80 9.63
C GLN A 147 -3.06 4.75 10.65
N GLU A 148 -1.89 5.32 10.32
CA GLU A 148 -1.20 6.30 11.16
C GLU A 148 -1.65 7.73 10.85
N VAL A 149 -1.95 7.99 9.57
CA VAL A 149 -2.37 9.31 9.06
C VAL A 149 -3.84 9.60 9.34
N GLY A 150 -4.68 8.55 9.43
CA GLY A 150 -6.13 8.69 9.54
C GLY A 150 -6.83 9.05 8.23
N ALA A 151 -6.10 9.01 7.09
CA ALA A 151 -6.61 9.28 5.75
C ALA A 151 -6.11 8.23 4.76
N ARG A 152 -6.93 7.89 3.76
CA ARG A 152 -6.61 6.88 2.77
C ARG A 152 -6.87 7.37 1.34
N LYS A 153 -6.09 6.92 0.40
CA LYS A 153 -6.36 7.14 -1.04
C LYS A 153 -7.69 6.49 -1.43
N PRO A 154 -8.52 7.08 -2.28
CA PRO A 154 -8.33 8.32 -3.05
C PRO A 154 -8.81 9.61 -2.35
N GLU A 155 -8.95 9.65 -1.02
CA GLU A 155 -9.25 10.87 -0.27
C GLU A 155 -8.07 11.85 -0.45
N LEU A 156 -8.36 13.12 -0.81
CA LEU A 156 -7.32 14.11 -1.14
C LEU A 156 -6.40 14.40 0.05
N GLU A 157 -6.92 14.27 1.23
CA GLU A 157 -6.22 14.43 2.52
C GLU A 157 -4.97 13.55 2.61
N ALA A 158 -5.00 12.36 2.00
CA ALA A 158 -3.87 11.43 1.99
C ALA A 158 -2.60 12.04 1.38
N TRP A 159 -2.71 12.81 0.30
CA TRP A 159 -1.56 13.52 -0.29
C TRP A 159 -1.34 14.89 0.33
N GLN A 160 -2.41 15.56 0.79
CA GLN A 160 -2.30 16.88 1.39
C GLN A 160 -1.44 16.86 2.66
N VAL A 161 -1.47 15.77 3.45
CA VAL A 161 -0.57 15.60 4.60
C VAL A 161 0.88 15.70 4.14
N ILE A 162 1.30 14.94 3.12
CA ILE A 162 2.68 14.94 2.61
C ILE A 162 3.07 16.32 2.07
N LEU A 163 2.18 16.90 1.24
CA LEU A 163 2.42 18.20 0.63
C LEU A 163 2.59 19.32 1.66
N ASN A 164 1.80 19.29 2.73
CA ASN A 164 1.84 20.28 3.80
C ASN A 164 3.04 20.08 4.72
N ASP A 165 3.32 18.85 5.16
CA ASP A 165 4.42 18.52 6.08
C ASP A 165 5.78 18.94 5.51
N HIS A 166 5.96 18.79 4.20
CA HIS A 166 7.20 19.08 3.51
C HIS A 166 7.15 20.36 2.65
N GLN A 167 6.05 21.11 2.68
CA GLN A 167 5.84 22.34 1.89
C GLN A 167 6.12 22.13 0.39
N LEU A 168 5.64 21.00 -0.15
CA LEU A 168 5.91 20.58 -1.52
C LEU A 168 4.97 21.26 -2.52
N GLU A 169 5.53 21.61 -3.68
CA GLU A 169 4.76 22.10 -4.83
C GLU A 169 4.24 20.89 -5.64
N PRO A 170 2.92 20.68 -5.77
CA PRO A 170 2.37 19.50 -6.44
C PRO A 170 2.92 19.26 -7.85
N SER A 171 3.08 20.32 -8.64
CA SER A 171 3.57 20.23 -10.03
C SER A 171 4.99 19.65 -10.17
N LYS A 172 5.77 19.63 -9.09
CA LYS A 172 7.12 19.06 -9.03
C LYS A 172 7.17 17.63 -8.52
N GLY A 173 6.04 17.04 -8.16
CA GLY A 173 5.94 15.68 -7.68
C GLY A 173 5.45 14.71 -8.71
N LEU A 174 5.96 13.48 -8.67
CA LEU A 174 5.41 12.34 -9.40
C LEU A 174 4.83 11.32 -8.43
N PHE A 175 3.53 11.05 -8.56
CA PHE A 175 2.85 9.98 -7.85
C PHE A 175 2.76 8.72 -8.71
N ILE A 176 3.16 7.59 -8.15
CA ILE A 176 3.20 6.28 -8.82
C ILE A 176 2.30 5.31 -8.06
N ASP A 177 1.26 4.79 -8.71
CA ASP A 177 0.26 3.92 -8.09
C ASP A 177 -0.33 2.96 -9.15
N ASP A 178 -0.72 1.77 -8.74
CA ASP A 178 -1.34 0.76 -9.62
C ASP A 178 -2.85 0.94 -9.76
N ASN A 179 -3.47 1.75 -8.90
CA ASN A 179 -4.91 2.00 -8.88
C ASN A 179 -5.26 3.30 -9.62
N GLN A 180 -6.00 3.16 -10.72
CA GLN A 180 -6.44 4.27 -11.56
C GLN A 180 -7.18 5.37 -10.78
N ASN A 181 -8.03 5.01 -9.80
CA ASN A 181 -8.77 6.01 -9.02
C ASN A 181 -7.84 6.88 -8.17
N ASN A 182 -6.77 6.31 -7.63
CA ASN A 182 -5.76 7.04 -6.89
C ASN A 182 -4.99 7.99 -7.80
N VAL A 183 -4.58 7.50 -8.97
CA VAL A 183 -3.90 8.29 -10.01
C VAL A 183 -4.75 9.51 -10.42
N GLU A 184 -6.03 9.30 -10.69
CA GLU A 184 -6.96 10.38 -11.05
C GLU A 184 -7.16 11.39 -9.91
N ALA A 185 -7.26 10.91 -8.66
CA ALA A 185 -7.42 11.80 -7.51
C ALA A 185 -6.16 12.66 -7.28
N ALA A 186 -4.97 12.05 -7.35
CA ALA A 186 -3.70 12.77 -7.21
C ALA A 186 -3.50 13.83 -8.30
N SER A 187 -3.89 13.52 -9.54
CA SER A 187 -3.79 14.49 -10.65
C SER A 187 -4.63 15.75 -10.44
N ARG A 188 -5.76 15.65 -9.71
CA ARG A 188 -6.61 16.81 -9.37
C ARG A 188 -5.93 17.77 -8.38
N LEU A 189 -4.93 17.30 -7.63
CA LEU A 189 -4.10 18.15 -6.79
C LEU A 189 -2.96 18.83 -7.54
N GLY A 190 -2.79 18.51 -8.83
CA GLY A 190 -1.71 19.04 -9.67
C GLY A 190 -0.44 18.22 -9.66
N LEU A 191 -0.44 17.04 -9.03
CA LEU A 191 0.68 16.08 -9.12
C LEU A 191 0.80 15.55 -10.54
N GLN A 192 2.03 15.35 -11.01
CA GLN A 192 2.28 14.48 -12.14
C GLN A 192 2.03 13.04 -11.69
N VAL A 193 1.50 12.20 -12.55
CA VAL A 193 1.04 10.86 -12.15
C VAL A 193 1.50 9.79 -13.13
N TYR A 194 1.79 8.61 -12.61
CA TYR A 194 2.07 7.43 -13.40
C TYR A 194 1.20 6.26 -12.94
N HIS A 195 0.38 5.73 -13.84
CA HIS A 195 -0.39 4.51 -13.60
C HIS A 195 0.49 3.28 -13.85
N ASN A 196 0.93 2.66 -12.76
CA ASN A 196 1.85 1.51 -12.75
C ASN A 196 1.08 0.21 -12.97
N LYS A 197 0.84 -0.18 -14.23
CA LYS A 197 0.00 -1.34 -14.57
C LYS A 197 0.62 -2.69 -14.22
N ASN A 198 1.95 -2.77 -14.22
CA ASN A 198 2.70 -3.92 -13.75
C ASN A 198 3.72 -3.45 -12.72
N VAL A 199 3.92 -4.22 -11.68
CA VAL A 199 4.71 -3.84 -10.50
C VAL A 199 6.12 -3.30 -10.80
N ASN A 200 6.72 -3.70 -11.91
CA ASN A 200 8.08 -3.29 -12.31
C ASN A 200 8.11 -2.19 -13.40
N ASP A 201 6.96 -1.72 -13.89
CA ASP A 201 6.93 -0.75 -15.00
C ASP A 201 7.65 0.57 -14.66
N TRP A 202 7.55 1.02 -13.40
CA TRP A 202 8.19 2.26 -12.94
C TRP A 202 9.73 2.21 -12.93
N LEU A 203 10.34 1.01 -12.85
CA LEU A 203 11.78 0.84 -12.85
C LEU A 203 12.44 1.36 -14.12
N GLY A 204 11.71 1.40 -15.23
CA GLY A 204 12.20 1.86 -16.53
C GLY A 204 11.86 3.31 -16.87
N LEU A 205 11.34 4.09 -15.92
CA LEU A 205 10.95 5.49 -16.18
C LEU A 205 12.11 6.47 -16.15
N PHE A 206 13.22 6.11 -15.46
CA PHE A 206 14.35 7.01 -15.19
C PHE A 206 15.69 6.29 -15.31
#